data_b8dcee91bd6b58619e51115c83768232
#
_entry.id   b8dcee91bd6b58619e51115c83768232
#
_cell.length_a   1.000
_cell.length_b   1.000
_cell.length_c   1.000
_cell.angle_alpha   90.00
_cell.angle_beta   90.00
_cell.angle_gamma   90.00
#
_symmetry.space_group_name_H-M   'P 1'
#
loop_
_entity.id
_entity.type
_entity.pdbx_description
1 polymer ?
#
loop_
_entity_poly.entity_id
_entity_poly.type
_entity_poly.pdbx_seq_one_letter_code
_entity_poly.pdbx_strand_id
1 'polypeptide(L)'
;MRKIEIMDTTLRDGEQTSGVAFTPSEKLTMAKVLLDEVKVNRLEIASARISEGEYEAVEKIVSWATENGYLDAIEILGFLDKGQSLNWIEKAGAKTINLLCKGSKNHVEKQLKQTPDEHLSSILQSLELAEKKNISVNIYLEDWSNGMKDSKDYVFFLLNGLKNTSIKRFMLPDTLGILNPDTIYNGLEEMRQKFPDLHFDSHLHNDYDLAIGNTYMAVKAGINGIHTTVNGLGERTGNTPLASVVALKDHIDFSCDIVETTLNKISRLVEAFSGITIPNNKPVVGEHVFTQTCGVHADGDNKGNLYFNDLIPERFDRKREYALGKTSGKASIKKNLEDLGIELSAEAMKKVTQRVVELGDKKKAITKDDLPYIISDVLGSEKVVEKVKLKNYYSTHVYKLEPVSTVLIEVAGKDYEATATGDGQYDAFMKAIKKIYKQLGKTIPTLENYKISIPPGGRTDALVETIITWNDNGRELKTKGLESDQQAAAIMATIKMLNMID
;
A
#
# COMPACT_ATOMS: atom_id res chain seq x y z
N MET A 1 -1.41 11.31 -26.70
CA MET A 1 -1.40 11.00 -25.26
C MET A 1 -0.39 11.90 -24.58
N ARG A 2 -0.82 12.74 -23.63
CA ARG A 2 0.09 13.66 -22.91
C ARG A 2 0.81 12.89 -21.81
N LYS A 3 2.14 13.00 -21.72
CA LYS A 3 2.91 12.43 -20.63
C LYS A 3 2.78 13.32 -19.38
N ILE A 4 2.45 12.71 -18.24
CA ILE A 4 2.35 13.36 -16.94
C ILE A 4 3.44 12.78 -16.03
N GLU A 5 4.18 13.66 -15.35
CA GLU A 5 5.17 13.25 -14.36
C GLU A 5 4.48 12.84 -13.06
N ILE A 6 4.92 11.74 -12.48
CA ILE A 6 4.50 11.31 -11.15
C ILE A 6 5.63 11.59 -10.16
N MET A 7 5.36 12.44 -9.19
CA MET A 7 6.21 12.61 -8.02
C MET A 7 5.61 11.86 -6.85
N ASP A 8 6.37 10.96 -6.24
CA ASP A 8 5.94 10.31 -5.01
C ASP A 8 6.52 11.04 -3.78
N THR A 9 5.68 11.32 -2.80
CA THR A 9 6.06 12.00 -1.56
C THR A 9 5.75 11.14 -0.31
N THR A 10 5.70 9.81 -0.47
CA THR A 10 5.48 8.87 0.64
C THR A 10 6.51 9.03 1.74
N LEU A 11 7.78 9.28 1.37
CA LEU A 11 8.89 9.39 2.31
C LEU A 11 8.95 10.75 3.03
N ARG A 12 8.19 11.75 2.58
CA ARG A 12 8.11 13.05 3.23
C ARG A 12 6.71 13.30 3.77
N ASP A 13 5.69 13.51 2.90
CA ASP A 13 4.33 13.80 3.33
C ASP A 13 3.63 12.55 3.89
N GLY A 14 3.88 11.39 3.28
CA GLY A 14 3.38 10.12 3.80
C GLY A 14 3.82 9.84 5.23
N GLU A 15 5.04 10.24 5.60
CA GLU A 15 5.54 10.13 6.98
C GLU A 15 4.88 11.11 7.96
N GLN A 16 4.19 12.14 7.47
CA GLN A 16 3.39 13.05 8.31
C GLN A 16 2.05 12.44 8.75
N THR A 17 1.75 11.21 8.33
CA THR A 17 0.63 10.44 8.89
C THR A 17 0.86 10.21 10.38
N SER A 18 -0.13 10.49 11.22
CA SER A 18 -0.01 10.32 12.67
C SER A 18 0.38 8.88 13.04
N GLY A 19 1.46 8.73 13.79
CA GLY A 19 1.99 7.44 14.24
C GLY A 19 2.92 6.75 13.24
N VAL A 20 3.20 7.34 12.09
CA VAL A 20 4.19 6.82 11.12
C VAL A 20 5.54 7.48 11.34
N ALA A 21 6.59 6.66 11.35
CA ALA A 21 7.98 7.08 11.31
C ALA A 21 8.80 5.98 10.63
N PHE A 22 9.56 6.36 9.62
CA PHE A 22 10.40 5.41 8.89
C PHE A 22 11.86 5.50 9.33
N THR A 23 12.49 4.37 9.51
CA THR A 23 13.95 4.32 9.72
C THR A 23 14.70 4.69 8.44
N PRO A 24 15.97 5.14 8.54
CA PRO A 24 16.79 5.42 7.35
C PRO A 24 16.90 4.22 6.38
N SER A 25 16.90 2.99 6.89
CA SER A 25 16.97 1.77 6.08
C SER A 25 15.65 1.47 5.35
N GLU A 26 14.51 1.72 5.99
CA GLU A 26 13.19 1.60 5.38
C GLU A 26 12.99 2.65 4.28
N LYS A 27 13.35 3.92 4.53
CA LYS A 27 13.33 4.97 3.50
C LYS A 27 14.17 4.60 2.29
N LEU A 28 15.40 4.12 2.49
CA LEU A 28 16.25 3.67 1.40
C LEU A 28 15.62 2.49 0.61
N THR A 29 15.03 1.53 1.32
CA THR A 29 14.38 0.37 0.69
C THR A 29 13.20 0.81 -0.17
N MET A 30 12.33 1.67 0.37
CA MET A 30 11.20 2.22 -0.38
C MET A 30 11.66 3.08 -1.57
N ALA A 31 12.68 3.92 -1.40
CA ALA A 31 13.24 4.74 -2.48
C ALA A 31 13.73 3.88 -3.66
N LYS A 32 14.42 2.78 -3.37
CA LYS A 32 14.86 1.83 -4.39
C LYS A 32 13.68 1.24 -5.15
N VAL A 33 12.67 0.73 -4.44
CA VAL A 33 11.49 0.13 -5.09
C VAL A 33 10.74 1.19 -5.91
N LEU A 34 10.55 2.40 -5.38
CA LEU A 34 9.83 3.47 -6.08
C LEU A 34 10.53 3.91 -7.36
N LEU A 35 11.85 4.03 -7.35
CA LEU A 35 12.62 4.48 -8.53
C LEU A 35 12.98 3.34 -9.48
N ASP A 36 13.44 2.19 -8.97
CA ASP A 36 13.91 1.06 -9.80
C ASP A 36 12.78 0.21 -10.37
N GLU A 37 11.74 -0.04 -9.58
CA GLU A 37 10.71 -1.00 -9.96
C GLU A 37 9.41 -0.30 -10.37
N VAL A 38 8.89 0.60 -9.53
CA VAL A 38 7.64 1.34 -9.79
C VAL A 38 7.82 2.39 -10.88
N LYS A 39 9.02 2.97 -11.01
CA LYS A 39 9.39 3.99 -12.02
C LYS A 39 8.67 5.31 -11.83
N VAL A 40 8.56 5.80 -10.59
CA VAL A 40 8.15 7.20 -10.36
C VAL A 40 9.18 8.14 -11.00
N ASN A 41 8.72 9.26 -11.52
CA ASN A 41 9.62 10.21 -12.20
C ASN A 41 10.47 11.00 -11.21
N ARG A 42 9.91 11.31 -10.04
CA ARG A 42 10.54 12.10 -8.97
C ARG A 42 10.13 11.56 -7.61
N LEU A 43 11.00 11.73 -6.64
CA LEU A 43 10.80 11.24 -5.27
C LEU A 43 11.18 12.32 -4.25
N GLU A 44 10.21 12.80 -3.49
CA GLU A 44 10.45 13.71 -2.37
C GLU A 44 10.72 12.90 -1.11
N ILE A 45 11.95 12.95 -0.60
CA ILE A 45 12.44 11.97 0.37
C ILE A 45 12.44 12.46 1.82
N ALA A 46 12.45 13.76 2.06
CA ALA A 46 12.58 14.34 3.39
C ALA A 46 12.24 15.83 3.42
N SER A 47 12.11 16.36 4.63
CA SER A 47 12.16 17.80 4.89
C SER A 47 13.52 18.18 5.47
N ALA A 48 14.12 19.24 4.96
CA ALA A 48 15.44 19.69 5.40
C ALA A 48 15.43 20.13 6.88
N ARG A 49 16.49 19.78 7.63
CA ARG A 49 16.77 20.26 8.99
C ARG A 49 15.79 19.77 10.07
N ILE A 50 15.10 18.64 9.87
CA ILE A 50 14.15 18.11 10.88
C ILE A 50 14.88 17.34 11.99
N SER A 51 15.73 16.37 11.62
CA SER A 51 16.44 15.52 12.60
C SER A 51 17.73 14.94 12.02
N GLU A 52 18.57 14.34 12.89
CA GLU A 52 19.76 13.60 12.46
C GLU A 52 19.39 12.32 11.68
N GLY A 53 18.30 11.63 12.08
CA GLY A 53 17.82 10.45 11.37
C GLY A 53 17.34 10.77 9.94
N GLU A 54 16.69 11.94 9.75
CA GLU A 54 16.36 12.43 8.40
C GLU A 54 17.61 12.69 7.57
N TYR A 55 18.64 13.29 8.17
CA TYR A 55 19.90 13.53 7.48
C TYR A 55 20.59 12.23 7.05
N GLU A 56 20.65 11.25 7.94
CA GLU A 56 21.19 9.91 7.64
C GLU A 56 20.41 9.22 6.52
N ALA A 57 19.08 9.30 6.53
CA ALA A 57 18.25 8.74 5.48
C ALA A 57 18.54 9.40 4.12
N VAL A 58 18.65 10.72 4.11
CA VAL A 58 18.98 11.47 2.89
C VAL A 58 20.36 11.12 2.37
N GLU A 59 21.40 11.07 3.22
CA GLU A 59 22.74 10.69 2.79
C GLU A 59 22.75 9.28 2.14
N LYS A 60 22.09 8.32 2.75
CA LYS A 60 21.99 6.96 2.20
C LYS A 60 21.28 6.91 0.85
N ILE A 61 20.14 7.63 0.72
CA ILE A 61 19.37 7.65 -0.52
C ILE A 61 20.14 8.39 -1.61
N VAL A 62 20.73 9.54 -1.31
CA VAL A 62 21.51 10.34 -2.27
C VAL A 62 22.75 9.59 -2.76
N SER A 63 23.49 8.91 -1.85
CA SER A 63 24.62 8.07 -2.23
C SER A 63 24.20 6.98 -3.21
N TRP A 64 23.17 6.22 -2.87
CA TRP A 64 22.63 5.17 -3.74
C TRP A 64 22.12 5.74 -5.07
N ALA A 65 21.36 6.83 -5.03
CA ALA A 65 20.80 7.46 -6.22
C ALA A 65 21.90 7.98 -7.17
N THR A 66 22.99 8.49 -6.62
CA THR A 66 24.16 8.94 -7.40
C THR A 66 24.81 7.77 -8.14
N GLU A 67 25.03 6.65 -7.46
CA GLU A 67 25.64 5.43 -8.03
C GLU A 67 24.76 4.78 -9.10
N ASN A 68 23.42 4.96 -9.02
CA ASN A 68 22.44 4.31 -9.89
C ASN A 68 21.79 5.26 -10.91
N GLY A 69 22.23 6.53 -11.00
CA GLY A 69 21.74 7.49 -12.00
C GLY A 69 20.36 8.10 -11.69
N TYR A 70 19.94 8.10 -10.43
CA TYR A 70 18.66 8.66 -9.99
C TYR A 70 18.77 9.99 -9.23
N LEU A 71 19.97 10.58 -9.14
CA LEU A 71 20.18 11.79 -8.32
C LEU A 71 19.25 12.95 -8.73
N ASP A 72 19.00 13.13 -10.03
CA ASP A 72 18.13 14.18 -10.54
C ASP A 72 16.64 13.95 -10.24
N ALA A 73 16.26 12.74 -9.85
CA ALA A 73 14.91 12.41 -9.42
C ALA A 73 14.68 12.64 -7.90
N ILE A 74 15.74 12.89 -7.14
CA ILE A 74 15.67 13.11 -5.69
C ILE A 74 15.35 14.57 -5.39
N GLU A 75 14.30 14.80 -4.65
CA GLU A 75 13.84 16.13 -4.22
C GLU A 75 13.73 16.20 -2.70
N ILE A 76 14.00 17.37 -2.12
CA ILE A 76 13.96 17.61 -0.68
C ILE A 76 13.16 18.88 -0.40
N LEU A 77 12.16 18.79 0.49
CA LEU A 77 11.44 19.96 0.94
C LEU A 77 12.37 20.87 1.75
N GLY A 78 12.40 22.15 1.44
CA GLY A 78 13.17 23.16 2.17
C GLY A 78 12.39 24.45 2.38
N PHE A 79 12.94 25.34 3.17
CA PHE A 79 12.23 26.52 3.67
C PHE A 79 12.92 27.83 3.26
N LEU A 80 12.15 28.94 3.28
CA LEU A 80 12.67 30.30 3.17
C LEU A 80 13.40 30.71 4.46
N ASP A 81 14.60 30.17 4.69
CA ASP A 81 15.35 30.28 5.94
C ASP A 81 16.76 30.88 5.77
N LYS A 82 16.88 31.82 4.82
CA LYS A 82 18.14 32.50 4.50
C LYS A 82 19.25 31.54 4.07
N GLY A 83 18.87 30.45 3.38
CA GLY A 83 19.78 29.49 2.77
C GLY A 83 20.24 28.36 3.69
N GLN A 84 19.71 28.23 4.91
CA GLN A 84 20.09 27.13 5.79
C GLN A 84 19.65 25.77 5.24
N SER A 85 18.44 25.68 4.68
CA SER A 85 17.97 24.47 3.97
C SER A 85 18.85 24.15 2.76
N LEU A 86 19.26 25.16 1.99
CA LEU A 86 20.16 24.97 0.85
C LEU A 86 21.54 24.44 1.28
N ASN A 87 22.10 24.97 2.38
CA ASN A 87 23.36 24.48 2.94
C ASN A 87 23.26 23.01 3.39
N TRP A 88 22.12 22.65 3.99
CA TRP A 88 21.87 21.30 4.45
C TRP A 88 21.75 20.31 3.27
N ILE A 89 21.02 20.70 2.22
CA ILE A 89 20.83 19.92 0.99
C ILE A 89 22.17 19.73 0.24
N GLU A 90 22.94 20.81 0.09
CA GLU A 90 24.29 20.77 -0.51
C GLU A 90 25.21 19.79 0.24
N LYS A 91 25.21 19.88 1.59
CA LYS A 91 26.03 19.01 2.44
C LYS A 91 25.64 17.53 2.30
N ALA A 92 24.35 17.25 2.13
CA ALA A 92 23.83 15.90 1.89
C ALA A 92 24.08 15.41 0.45
N GLY A 93 24.58 16.24 -0.46
CA GLY A 93 24.88 15.91 -1.85
C GLY A 93 23.69 15.90 -2.80
N ALA A 94 22.50 16.31 -2.35
CA ALA A 94 21.31 16.41 -3.18
C ALA A 94 21.37 17.63 -4.10
N LYS A 95 20.55 17.63 -5.16
CA LYS A 95 20.62 18.61 -6.27
C LYS A 95 19.32 19.38 -6.49
N THR A 96 18.24 19.02 -5.81
CA THR A 96 16.93 19.68 -6.02
C THR A 96 16.25 19.99 -4.70
N ILE A 97 15.82 21.24 -4.54
CA ILE A 97 14.99 21.71 -3.44
C ILE A 97 13.56 21.95 -3.91
N ASN A 98 12.59 21.46 -3.14
CA ASN A 98 11.20 21.88 -3.19
C ASN A 98 11.00 22.99 -2.15
N LEU A 99 11.12 24.24 -2.59
CA LEU A 99 11.11 25.40 -1.70
C LEU A 99 9.67 25.73 -1.27
N LEU A 100 9.39 25.63 0.02
CA LEU A 100 8.07 25.93 0.58
C LEU A 100 7.85 27.44 0.68
N CYS A 101 6.94 27.94 -0.14
CA CYS A 101 6.50 29.34 -0.14
C CYS A 101 4.99 29.41 0.09
N LYS A 102 4.47 30.61 0.39
CA LYS A 102 3.05 30.78 0.64
C LYS A 102 2.29 31.15 -0.63
N GLY A 103 1.24 30.37 -0.94
CA GLY A 103 0.36 30.56 -2.10
C GLY A 103 -0.87 31.43 -1.80
N SER A 104 -1.14 31.80 -0.52
CA SER A 104 -2.23 32.69 -0.14
C SER A 104 -1.72 33.96 0.56
N LYS A 105 -2.34 35.09 0.28
CA LYS A 105 -2.03 36.37 0.93
C LYS A 105 -2.23 36.28 2.44
N ASN A 106 -3.25 35.56 2.88
CA ASN A 106 -3.55 35.36 4.29
C ASN A 106 -2.39 34.70 5.07
N HIS A 107 -1.72 33.68 4.50
CA HIS A 107 -0.55 33.06 5.12
C HIS A 107 0.66 33.99 5.12
N VAL A 108 0.88 34.78 4.06
CA VAL A 108 1.98 35.75 4.01
C VAL A 108 1.82 36.80 5.11
N GLU A 109 0.65 37.42 5.21
CA GLU A 109 0.41 38.53 6.14
C GLU A 109 0.30 38.06 7.61
N LYS A 110 -0.40 36.95 7.86
CA LYS A 110 -0.67 36.51 9.25
C LYS A 110 0.40 35.58 9.81
N GLN A 111 0.91 34.64 9.01
CA GLN A 111 1.89 33.66 9.48
C GLN A 111 3.32 34.19 9.33
N LEU A 112 3.70 34.71 8.15
CA LEU A 112 5.04 35.25 7.92
C LEU A 112 5.19 36.69 8.42
N LYS A 113 4.09 37.42 8.57
CA LYS A 113 4.07 38.86 8.90
C LYS A 113 4.86 39.69 7.88
N GLN A 114 4.72 39.35 6.61
CA GLN A 114 5.36 39.98 5.48
C GLN A 114 4.32 40.61 4.54
N THR A 115 4.77 41.57 3.74
CA THR A 115 4.03 42.02 2.56
C THR A 115 4.25 41.05 1.38
N PRO A 116 3.38 41.09 0.35
CA PRO A 116 3.62 40.35 -0.89
C PRO A 116 5.00 40.62 -1.52
N ASP A 117 5.46 41.86 -1.54
CA ASP A 117 6.75 42.27 -2.12
C ASP A 117 7.93 41.73 -1.31
N GLU A 118 7.86 41.76 0.03
CA GLU A 118 8.88 41.16 0.90
C GLU A 118 8.96 39.65 0.73
N HIS A 119 7.82 38.97 0.57
CA HIS A 119 7.79 37.54 0.33
C HIS A 119 8.39 37.19 -1.03
N LEU A 120 8.02 37.90 -2.11
CA LEU A 120 8.62 37.73 -3.43
C LEU A 120 10.14 37.98 -3.40
N SER A 121 10.58 39.05 -2.72
CA SER A 121 12.01 39.34 -2.56
C SER A 121 12.76 38.22 -1.84
N SER A 122 12.17 37.64 -0.79
CA SER A 122 12.76 36.51 -0.05
C SER A 122 12.90 35.25 -0.93
N ILE A 123 11.93 35.00 -1.83
CA ILE A 123 12.00 33.90 -2.79
C ILE A 123 13.15 34.16 -3.77
N LEU A 124 13.21 35.35 -4.39
CA LEU A 124 14.24 35.70 -5.37
C LEU A 124 15.65 35.60 -4.76
N GLN A 125 15.86 36.06 -3.53
CA GLN A 125 17.13 35.89 -2.81
C GLN A 125 17.49 34.39 -2.61
N SER A 126 16.49 33.53 -2.32
CA SER A 126 16.72 32.11 -2.17
C SER A 126 17.09 31.44 -3.52
N LEU A 127 16.51 31.89 -4.63
CA LEU A 127 16.88 31.44 -5.97
C LEU A 127 18.34 31.80 -6.31
N GLU A 128 18.79 33.01 -6.03
CA GLU A 128 20.18 33.41 -6.23
C GLU A 128 21.17 32.57 -5.41
N LEU A 129 20.79 32.21 -4.17
CA LEU A 129 21.59 31.33 -3.32
C LEU A 129 21.63 29.90 -3.86
N ALA A 130 20.50 29.38 -4.36
CA ALA A 130 20.41 28.05 -4.96
C ALA A 130 21.25 27.96 -6.24
N GLU A 131 21.22 28.99 -7.11
CA GLU A 131 22.00 29.04 -8.30
C GLU A 131 23.52 29.01 -8.03
N LYS A 132 23.99 29.77 -7.02
CA LYS A 132 25.40 29.75 -6.57
C LYS A 132 25.85 28.37 -6.08
N LYS A 133 24.93 27.52 -5.67
CA LYS A 133 25.18 26.16 -5.18
C LYS A 133 24.89 25.08 -6.20
N ASN A 134 24.48 25.44 -7.43
CA ASN A 134 24.02 24.53 -8.47
C ASN A 134 22.89 23.59 -7.98
N ILE A 135 21.96 24.14 -7.19
CA ILE A 135 20.76 23.44 -6.72
C ILE A 135 19.56 23.89 -7.58
N SER A 136 18.90 22.94 -8.20
CA SER A 136 17.63 23.17 -8.92
C SER A 136 16.49 23.48 -7.94
N VAL A 137 15.58 24.35 -8.34
CA VAL A 137 14.49 24.78 -7.48
C VAL A 137 13.14 24.46 -8.13
N ASN A 138 12.32 23.73 -7.39
CA ASN A 138 10.88 23.72 -7.55
C ASN A 138 10.28 24.55 -6.41
N ILE A 139 9.05 25.04 -6.56
CA ILE A 139 8.40 25.88 -5.56
C ILE A 139 7.01 25.32 -5.21
N TYR A 140 6.76 25.08 -3.93
CA TYR A 140 5.41 24.90 -3.41
C TYR A 140 4.76 26.27 -3.15
N LEU A 141 3.54 26.46 -3.63
CA LEU A 141 2.69 27.59 -3.26
C LEU A 141 1.69 27.13 -2.20
N GLU A 142 2.17 26.87 -0.99
CA GLU A 142 1.35 26.36 0.14
C GLU A 142 0.06 27.18 0.32
N ASP A 143 -1.06 26.49 0.50
CA ASP A 143 -2.40 27.08 0.59
C ASP A 143 -2.86 27.75 -0.73
N TRP A 144 -2.37 27.25 -1.87
CA TRP A 144 -2.75 27.75 -3.20
C TRP A 144 -4.26 27.73 -3.42
N SER A 145 -4.97 26.71 -2.93
CA SER A 145 -6.43 26.59 -3.06
C SER A 145 -7.17 27.78 -2.45
N ASN A 146 -6.84 28.18 -1.21
CA ASN A 146 -7.38 29.43 -0.60
C ASN A 146 -6.81 30.68 -1.30
N GLY A 147 -5.57 30.63 -1.78
CA GLY A 147 -5.00 31.70 -2.59
C GLY A 147 -5.86 32.03 -3.81
N MET A 148 -6.21 31.01 -4.59
CA MET A 148 -7.06 31.17 -5.77
C MET A 148 -8.49 31.59 -5.42
N LYS A 149 -9.01 31.15 -4.28
CA LYS A 149 -10.36 31.50 -3.81
C LYS A 149 -10.44 32.94 -3.30
N ASP A 150 -9.53 33.35 -2.41
CA ASP A 150 -9.67 34.54 -1.59
C ASP A 150 -8.65 35.66 -1.93
N SER A 151 -7.58 35.35 -2.64
CA SER A 151 -6.49 36.29 -2.95
C SER A 151 -5.82 35.98 -4.30
N LYS A 152 -6.62 35.74 -5.31
CA LYS A 152 -6.17 35.37 -6.67
C LYS A 152 -5.13 36.36 -7.24
N ASP A 153 -5.34 37.66 -7.04
CA ASP A 153 -4.41 38.69 -7.50
C ASP A 153 -3.00 38.52 -6.91
N TYR A 154 -2.92 38.03 -5.66
CA TYR A 154 -1.62 37.71 -5.03
C TYR A 154 -0.97 36.49 -5.70
N VAL A 155 -1.71 35.43 -6.01
CA VAL A 155 -1.18 34.27 -6.71
C VAL A 155 -0.58 34.68 -8.07
N PHE A 156 -1.32 35.51 -8.83
CA PHE A 156 -0.84 36.00 -10.12
C PHE A 156 0.30 37.00 -10.01
N PHE A 157 0.31 37.84 -8.99
CA PHE A 157 1.43 38.72 -8.68
C PHE A 157 2.72 37.91 -8.47
N LEU A 158 2.64 36.85 -7.66
CA LEU A 158 3.77 35.99 -7.37
C LEU A 158 4.29 35.29 -8.64
N LEU A 159 3.39 34.68 -9.40
CA LEU A 159 3.75 34.00 -10.65
C LEU A 159 4.34 34.94 -11.70
N ASN A 160 3.82 36.17 -11.82
CA ASN A 160 4.39 37.17 -12.71
C ASN A 160 5.83 37.57 -12.32
N GLY A 161 6.10 37.64 -11.01
CA GLY A 161 7.46 37.92 -10.50
C GLY A 161 8.42 36.75 -10.68
N LEU A 162 7.90 35.52 -10.78
CA LEU A 162 8.71 34.29 -10.82
C LEU A 162 8.79 33.61 -12.18
N LYS A 163 7.91 33.89 -13.13
CA LYS A 163 7.79 33.16 -14.42
C LYS A 163 9.06 33.16 -15.31
N ASN A 164 9.95 34.14 -15.12
CA ASN A 164 11.19 34.28 -15.92
C ASN A 164 12.44 33.85 -15.11
N THR A 165 12.25 33.16 -13.99
CA THR A 165 13.35 32.66 -13.13
C THR A 165 13.76 31.23 -13.50
N SER A 166 14.75 30.69 -12.80
CA SER A 166 15.23 29.31 -12.98
C SER A 166 14.34 28.23 -12.34
N ILE A 167 13.17 28.58 -11.79
CA ILE A 167 12.23 27.61 -11.19
C ILE A 167 11.79 26.60 -12.26
N LYS A 168 11.93 25.32 -11.93
CA LYS A 168 11.56 24.22 -12.83
C LYS A 168 10.07 23.89 -12.79
N ARG A 169 9.45 23.87 -11.60
CA ARG A 169 8.07 23.45 -11.38
C ARG A 169 7.40 24.31 -10.33
N PHE A 170 6.14 24.65 -10.57
CA PHE A 170 5.26 25.30 -9.61
C PHE A 170 4.26 24.26 -9.09
N MET A 171 4.41 23.88 -7.83
CA MET A 171 3.61 22.89 -7.15
C MET A 171 2.43 23.58 -6.47
N LEU A 172 1.22 23.14 -6.78
CA LEU A 172 -0.04 23.78 -6.40
C LEU A 172 -0.78 22.93 -5.35
N PRO A 173 -0.52 23.13 -4.06
CA PRO A 173 -1.15 22.31 -3.03
C PRO A 173 -2.56 22.79 -2.68
N ASP A 174 -3.48 21.86 -2.67
CA ASP A 174 -4.72 21.93 -1.91
C ASP A 174 -4.44 21.45 -0.48
N THR A 175 -3.80 22.34 0.28
CA THR A 175 -3.23 22.04 1.61
C THR A 175 -4.28 21.54 2.60
N LEU A 176 -5.53 22.00 2.49
CA LEU A 176 -6.63 21.63 3.38
C LEU A 176 -7.67 20.73 2.72
N GLY A 177 -7.38 20.24 1.50
CA GLY A 177 -8.27 19.37 0.75
C GLY A 177 -9.65 19.96 0.45
N ILE A 178 -9.75 21.30 0.29
CA ILE A 178 -11.02 22.03 0.18
C ILE A 178 -11.58 22.14 -1.23
N LEU A 179 -10.81 21.77 -2.24
CA LEU A 179 -11.24 21.87 -3.62
C LEU A 179 -12.26 20.77 -3.98
N ASN A 180 -13.15 21.10 -4.87
CA ASN A 180 -13.99 20.14 -5.56
C ASN A 180 -13.60 20.06 -7.05
N PRO A 181 -14.12 19.09 -7.83
CA PRO A 181 -13.75 18.89 -9.22
C PRO A 181 -13.91 20.13 -10.11
N ASP A 182 -14.95 20.93 -9.91
CA ASP A 182 -15.20 22.14 -10.70
C ASP A 182 -14.21 23.24 -10.34
N THR A 183 -13.95 23.45 -9.05
CA THR A 183 -13.06 24.54 -8.59
C THR A 183 -11.62 24.30 -8.96
N ILE A 184 -11.13 23.06 -8.88
CA ILE A 184 -9.76 22.75 -9.32
C ILE A 184 -9.62 22.90 -10.84
N TYR A 185 -10.60 22.41 -11.63
CA TYR A 185 -10.58 22.57 -13.09
C TYR A 185 -10.48 24.03 -13.49
N ASN A 186 -11.41 24.86 -13.00
CA ASN A 186 -11.47 26.29 -13.33
C ASN A 186 -10.19 27.02 -12.89
N GLY A 187 -9.68 26.73 -11.68
CA GLY A 187 -8.46 27.33 -11.18
C GLY A 187 -7.24 27.00 -12.03
N LEU A 188 -7.06 25.75 -12.40
CA LEU A 188 -5.95 25.30 -13.24
C LEU A 188 -6.09 25.77 -14.68
N GLU A 189 -7.28 25.79 -15.24
CA GLU A 189 -7.53 26.32 -16.59
C GLU A 189 -7.12 27.79 -16.66
N GLU A 190 -7.54 28.62 -15.69
CA GLU A 190 -7.14 30.02 -15.60
C GLU A 190 -5.62 30.21 -15.45
N MET A 191 -4.98 29.39 -14.63
CA MET A 191 -3.52 29.36 -14.47
C MET A 191 -2.81 29.04 -15.78
N ARG A 192 -3.26 28.02 -16.51
CA ARG A 192 -2.71 27.58 -17.78
C ARG A 192 -2.90 28.62 -18.89
N GLN A 193 -4.04 29.30 -18.92
CA GLN A 193 -4.31 30.37 -19.90
C GLN A 193 -3.38 31.57 -19.69
N LYS A 194 -3.12 31.94 -18.43
CA LYS A 194 -2.25 33.08 -18.09
C LYS A 194 -0.75 32.76 -18.16
N PHE A 195 -0.38 31.52 -17.89
CA PHE A 195 1.02 31.07 -17.79
C PHE A 195 1.21 29.75 -18.56
N PRO A 196 1.03 29.76 -19.91
CA PRO A 196 1.04 28.53 -20.72
C PRO A 196 2.37 27.79 -20.72
N ASP A 197 3.49 28.51 -20.49
CA ASP A 197 4.84 27.97 -20.54
C ASP A 197 5.33 27.43 -19.19
N LEU A 198 4.59 27.67 -18.10
CA LEU A 198 4.98 27.18 -16.78
C LEU A 198 4.56 25.74 -16.57
N HIS A 199 5.42 24.98 -15.89
CA HIS A 199 5.15 23.63 -15.46
C HIS A 199 4.41 23.66 -14.12
N PHE A 200 3.20 23.13 -14.09
CA PHE A 200 2.38 23.02 -12.88
C PHE A 200 2.21 21.60 -12.44
N ASP A 201 2.42 21.33 -11.14
CA ASP A 201 2.11 20.08 -10.47
C ASP A 201 0.93 20.25 -9.51
N SER A 202 0.07 19.24 -9.41
CA SER A 202 -0.98 19.18 -8.39
C SER A 202 -0.53 18.37 -7.18
N HIS A 203 -0.78 18.89 -5.98
CA HIS A 203 -0.58 18.21 -4.70
C HIS A 203 -1.86 18.30 -3.88
N LEU A 204 -2.59 17.20 -3.74
CA LEU A 204 -3.97 17.24 -3.28
C LEU A 204 -4.18 16.38 -2.04
N HIS A 205 -4.56 17.02 -0.91
CA HIS A 205 -5.03 16.34 0.28
C HIS A 205 -6.46 15.82 0.11
N ASN A 206 -6.84 14.83 0.91
CA ASN A 206 -8.06 14.03 0.71
C ASN A 206 -9.15 14.28 1.76
N ASP A 207 -9.19 15.46 2.38
CA ASP A 207 -10.05 15.76 3.54
C ASP A 207 -11.55 15.56 3.28
N TYR A 208 -12.01 15.78 2.05
CA TYR A 208 -13.38 15.51 1.61
C TYR A 208 -13.53 14.26 0.75
N ASP A 209 -12.52 13.38 0.72
CA ASP A 209 -12.47 12.18 -0.14
C ASP A 209 -12.58 12.51 -1.64
N LEU A 210 -12.10 13.68 -2.06
CA LEU A 210 -12.17 14.16 -3.43
C LEU A 210 -10.82 14.19 -4.16
N ALA A 211 -9.73 13.77 -3.53
CA ALA A 211 -8.39 13.86 -4.11
C ALA A 211 -8.28 13.21 -5.50
N ILE A 212 -8.88 12.04 -5.71
CA ILE A 212 -8.87 11.36 -7.03
C ILE A 212 -9.78 12.06 -8.04
N GLY A 213 -10.96 12.50 -7.63
CA GLY A 213 -11.85 13.28 -8.50
C GLY A 213 -11.21 14.60 -8.94
N ASN A 214 -10.53 15.27 -8.00
CA ASN A 214 -9.77 16.48 -8.26
C ASN A 214 -8.55 16.20 -9.17
N THR A 215 -7.84 15.10 -8.97
CA THR A 215 -6.74 14.68 -9.85
C THR A 215 -7.23 14.45 -11.29
N TYR A 216 -8.37 13.76 -11.47
CA TYR A 216 -8.99 13.59 -12.78
C TYR A 216 -9.23 14.94 -13.47
N MET A 217 -9.78 15.92 -12.76
CA MET A 217 -10.04 17.24 -13.30
C MET A 217 -8.76 18.07 -13.51
N ALA A 218 -7.74 17.89 -12.68
CA ALA A 218 -6.42 18.51 -12.88
C ALA A 218 -5.77 17.99 -14.19
N VAL A 219 -5.87 16.70 -14.46
CA VAL A 219 -5.42 16.11 -15.74
C VAL A 219 -6.18 16.71 -16.92
N LYS A 220 -7.49 16.84 -16.83
CA LYS A 220 -8.32 17.50 -17.86
C LYS A 220 -7.94 18.95 -18.09
N ALA A 221 -7.67 19.71 -17.03
CA ALA A 221 -7.24 21.10 -17.09
C ALA A 221 -5.83 21.29 -17.63
N GLY A 222 -5.08 20.20 -17.79
CA GLY A 222 -3.75 20.29 -18.44
C GLY A 222 -2.57 20.32 -17.47
N ILE A 223 -2.68 19.79 -16.23
CA ILE A 223 -1.55 19.68 -15.29
C ILE A 223 -0.37 18.92 -15.90
N ASN A 224 0.86 19.22 -15.52
CA ASN A 224 2.06 18.58 -16.01
C ASN A 224 2.56 17.45 -15.11
N GLY A 225 2.34 17.58 -13.80
CA GLY A 225 2.75 16.59 -12.81
C GLY A 225 1.69 16.36 -11.74
N ILE A 226 1.73 15.20 -11.14
CA ILE A 226 0.84 14.78 -10.05
C ILE A 226 1.70 14.28 -8.90
N HIS A 227 1.45 14.81 -7.70
CA HIS A 227 2.03 14.29 -6.48
C HIS A 227 1.15 13.18 -5.91
N THR A 228 1.80 12.10 -5.51
CA THR A 228 1.13 10.92 -4.96
C THR A 228 1.80 10.44 -3.70
N THR A 229 1.07 9.63 -2.94
CA THR A 229 1.66 8.78 -1.90
C THR A 229 1.19 7.35 -2.09
N VAL A 230 2.04 6.41 -1.73
CA VAL A 230 1.65 4.99 -1.67
C VAL A 230 0.56 4.84 -0.60
N ASN A 231 -0.48 4.10 -0.92
CA ASN A 231 -1.67 3.88 -0.08
C ASN A 231 -2.44 5.16 0.30
N GLY A 232 -2.05 6.32 -0.21
CA GLY A 232 -2.67 7.59 0.13
C GLY A 232 -2.28 8.09 1.52
N LEU A 233 -1.10 7.72 2.02
CA LEU A 233 -0.57 8.25 3.28
C LEU A 233 -0.40 9.77 3.22
N GLY A 234 -0.36 10.43 4.37
CA GLY A 234 -0.16 11.88 4.51
C GLY A 234 -0.87 12.45 5.71
N GLU A 235 -0.66 13.73 5.92
CA GLU A 235 -1.27 14.43 7.06
C GLU A 235 -2.81 14.32 7.02
N ARG A 236 -3.47 14.21 8.18
CA ARG A 236 -4.92 14.07 8.39
C ARG A 236 -5.52 12.86 7.65
N THR A 237 -6.13 13.09 6.49
CA THR A 237 -6.79 12.07 5.66
C THR A 237 -5.93 11.56 4.50
N GLY A 238 -4.68 12.06 4.42
CA GLY A 238 -3.70 11.68 3.42
C GLY A 238 -3.80 12.44 2.10
N ASN A 239 -3.13 11.88 1.10
CA ASN A 239 -2.94 12.46 -0.23
C ASN A 239 -3.55 11.60 -1.34
N THR A 240 -3.43 12.07 -2.57
CA THR A 240 -3.77 11.32 -3.78
C THR A 240 -3.04 9.97 -3.81
N PRO A 241 -3.76 8.82 -3.81
CA PRO A 241 -3.10 7.50 -3.80
C PRO A 241 -2.51 7.15 -5.17
N LEU A 242 -1.24 6.73 -5.21
CA LEU A 242 -0.51 6.37 -6.43
C LEU A 242 -1.28 5.35 -7.30
N ALA A 243 -1.74 4.25 -6.70
CA ALA A 243 -2.44 3.19 -7.43
C ALA A 243 -3.76 3.67 -8.07
N SER A 244 -4.48 4.58 -7.40
CA SER A 244 -5.72 5.15 -7.93
C SER A 244 -5.45 6.09 -9.11
N VAL A 245 -4.34 6.85 -9.09
CA VAL A 245 -3.92 7.69 -10.23
C VAL A 245 -3.65 6.84 -11.47
N VAL A 246 -2.99 5.70 -11.29
CA VAL A 246 -2.73 4.77 -12.40
C VAL A 246 -4.03 4.24 -12.99
N ALA A 247 -5.03 3.93 -12.17
CA ALA A 247 -6.34 3.50 -12.64
C ALA A 247 -7.11 4.58 -13.42
N LEU A 248 -6.83 5.88 -13.21
CA LEU A 248 -7.45 6.97 -13.99
C LEU A 248 -7.11 6.92 -15.49
N LYS A 249 -6.04 6.24 -15.90
CA LYS A 249 -5.65 6.07 -17.32
C LYS A 249 -6.75 5.43 -18.15
N ASP A 250 -7.65 4.67 -17.54
CA ASP A 250 -8.77 4.02 -18.21
C ASP A 250 -9.92 5.00 -18.56
N HIS A 251 -9.90 6.20 -17.96
CA HIS A 251 -10.96 7.20 -18.10
C HIS A 251 -10.52 8.52 -18.72
N ILE A 252 -9.22 8.76 -18.80
CA ILE A 252 -8.67 10.01 -19.33
C ILE A 252 -7.32 9.76 -20.01
N ASP A 253 -7.14 10.36 -21.19
CA ASP A 253 -5.99 10.12 -22.05
C ASP A 253 -4.72 10.80 -21.54
N PHE A 254 -3.93 10.09 -20.75
CA PHE A 254 -2.56 10.45 -20.39
C PHE A 254 -1.66 9.20 -20.26
N SER A 255 -0.36 9.41 -20.29
CA SER A 255 0.64 8.38 -20.02
C SER A 255 1.52 8.77 -18.84
N CYS A 256 1.97 7.76 -18.10
CA CYS A 256 3.00 7.86 -17.07
C CYS A 256 3.90 6.62 -17.13
N ASP A 257 5.07 6.69 -16.51
CA ASP A 257 6.08 5.61 -16.59
C ASP A 257 5.85 4.49 -15.56
N ILE A 258 4.79 4.57 -14.75
CA ILE A 258 4.53 3.64 -13.65
C ILE A 258 4.34 2.21 -14.16
N VAL A 259 5.08 1.28 -13.57
CA VAL A 259 4.97 -0.17 -13.80
C VAL A 259 3.86 -0.74 -12.93
N GLU A 260 2.71 -1.00 -13.51
CA GLU A 260 1.46 -1.37 -12.81
C GLU A 260 1.58 -2.66 -11.98
N THR A 261 2.35 -3.64 -12.46
CA THR A 261 2.55 -4.93 -11.76
C THR A 261 3.27 -4.79 -10.42
N THR A 262 3.98 -3.70 -10.17
CA THR A 262 4.74 -3.46 -8.93
C THR A 262 3.92 -2.77 -7.83
N LEU A 263 2.74 -2.23 -8.17
CA LEU A 263 1.92 -1.44 -7.25
C LEU A 263 1.49 -2.22 -6.01
N ASN A 264 1.17 -3.49 -6.15
CA ASN A 264 0.81 -4.32 -4.99
C ASN A 264 2.02 -4.55 -4.07
N LYS A 265 3.21 -4.77 -4.64
CA LYS A 265 4.47 -4.96 -3.89
C LYS A 265 4.80 -3.73 -3.04
N ILE A 266 4.85 -2.54 -3.66
CA ILE A 266 5.17 -1.32 -2.92
C ILE A 266 4.09 -0.98 -1.89
N SER A 267 2.82 -1.23 -2.20
CA SER A 267 1.71 -1.02 -1.28
C SER A 267 1.85 -1.86 -0.01
N ARG A 268 2.20 -3.15 -0.13
CA ARG A 268 2.43 -4.05 1.01
C ARG A 268 3.70 -3.68 1.80
N LEU A 269 4.75 -3.25 1.12
CA LEU A 269 5.97 -2.79 1.77
C LEU A 269 5.70 -1.56 2.65
N VAL A 270 4.97 -0.57 2.13
CA VAL A 270 4.60 0.63 2.88
C VAL A 270 3.61 0.29 4.01
N GLU A 271 2.66 -0.63 3.82
CA GLU A 271 1.79 -1.13 4.89
C GLU A 271 2.62 -1.72 6.04
N ALA A 272 3.60 -2.54 5.72
CA ALA A 272 4.46 -3.19 6.72
C ALA A 272 5.33 -2.18 7.50
N PHE A 273 5.91 -1.20 6.81
CA PHE A 273 6.81 -0.22 7.44
C PHE A 273 6.05 0.89 8.18
N SER A 274 4.90 1.33 7.66
CA SER A 274 4.09 2.36 8.31
C SER A 274 3.25 1.83 9.48
N GLY A 275 2.95 0.53 9.50
CA GLY A 275 1.97 -0.06 10.42
C GLY A 275 0.51 0.32 10.13
N ILE A 276 0.26 1.07 9.05
CA ILE A 276 -1.10 1.49 8.65
C ILE A 276 -1.70 0.43 7.73
N THR A 277 -2.68 -0.30 8.24
CA THR A 277 -3.35 -1.37 7.50
C THR A 277 -4.17 -0.83 6.33
N ILE A 278 -3.99 -1.44 5.16
CA ILE A 278 -4.75 -1.09 3.96
C ILE A 278 -6.15 -1.70 4.06
N PRO A 279 -7.24 -0.92 3.85
CA PRO A 279 -8.57 -1.49 3.74
C PRO A 279 -8.65 -2.53 2.60
N ASN A 280 -9.27 -3.68 2.87
CA ASN A 280 -9.39 -4.76 1.90
C ASN A 280 -10.09 -4.36 0.58
N ASN A 281 -10.89 -3.29 0.62
CA ASN A 281 -11.59 -2.71 -0.53
C ASN A 281 -10.89 -1.47 -1.11
N LYS A 282 -9.65 -1.17 -0.71
CA LYS A 282 -8.89 -0.05 -1.29
C LYS A 282 -8.68 -0.31 -2.79
N PRO A 283 -9.06 0.62 -3.69
CA PRO A 283 -8.91 0.42 -5.13
C PRO A 283 -7.51 -0.05 -5.52
N VAL A 284 -7.45 -1.00 -6.45
CA VAL A 284 -6.24 -1.63 -7.02
C VAL A 284 -5.47 -2.52 -6.03
N VAL A 285 -5.12 -2.03 -4.84
CA VAL A 285 -4.17 -2.69 -3.91
C VAL A 285 -4.84 -3.44 -2.76
N GLY A 286 -6.13 -3.21 -2.50
CA GLY A 286 -6.87 -3.90 -1.45
C GLY A 286 -6.96 -5.41 -1.71
N GLU A 287 -7.04 -6.21 -0.66
CA GLU A 287 -7.03 -7.68 -0.77
C GLU A 287 -8.20 -8.22 -1.59
N HIS A 288 -9.39 -7.62 -1.45
CA HIS A 288 -10.62 -8.15 -2.05
C HIS A 288 -11.12 -7.41 -3.29
N VAL A 289 -10.33 -6.48 -3.86
CA VAL A 289 -10.78 -5.65 -4.99
C VAL A 289 -11.02 -6.43 -6.28
N PHE A 290 -10.41 -7.61 -6.41
CA PHE A 290 -10.59 -8.54 -7.54
C PHE A 290 -11.38 -9.80 -7.15
N THR A 291 -12.06 -9.78 -6.00
CA THR A 291 -12.81 -10.91 -5.48
C THR A 291 -14.31 -10.73 -5.74
N GLN A 292 -14.92 -11.66 -6.47
CA GLN A 292 -16.36 -11.72 -6.69
C GLN A 292 -17.00 -12.60 -5.60
N THR A 293 -18.07 -12.10 -4.98
CA THR A 293 -18.79 -12.83 -3.91
C THR A 293 -20.12 -13.41 -4.38
N CYS A 294 -20.70 -12.87 -5.43
CA CYS A 294 -22.02 -13.24 -5.92
C CYS A 294 -21.94 -14.36 -6.98
N GLY A 295 -22.72 -15.42 -6.80
CA GLY A 295 -22.75 -16.55 -7.74
C GLY A 295 -23.21 -16.16 -9.15
N VAL A 296 -24.08 -15.14 -9.28
CA VAL A 296 -24.51 -14.60 -10.58
C VAL A 296 -23.33 -13.95 -11.32
N HIS A 297 -22.44 -13.26 -10.62
CA HIS A 297 -21.25 -12.67 -11.24
C HIS A 297 -20.28 -13.76 -11.74
N ALA A 298 -20.04 -14.79 -10.91
CA ALA A 298 -19.21 -15.93 -11.34
C ALA A 298 -19.78 -16.66 -12.55
N ASP A 299 -21.12 -16.80 -12.65
CA ASP A 299 -21.78 -17.38 -13.81
C ASP A 299 -21.65 -16.50 -15.04
N GLY A 300 -21.81 -15.17 -14.90
CA GLY A 300 -21.62 -14.21 -15.99
C GLY A 300 -20.17 -14.16 -16.50
N ASP A 301 -19.20 -14.23 -15.61
CA ASP A 301 -17.79 -14.31 -15.97
C ASP A 301 -17.49 -15.57 -16.80
N ASN A 302 -18.14 -16.71 -16.49
CA ASN A 302 -18.06 -17.93 -17.30
C ASN A 302 -18.69 -17.80 -18.70
N LYS A 303 -19.59 -16.84 -18.89
CA LYS A 303 -20.35 -16.62 -20.12
C LYS A 303 -19.83 -15.48 -20.97
N GLY A 304 -18.59 -15.08 -20.81
CA GLY A 304 -17.93 -14.04 -21.61
C GLY A 304 -17.50 -12.81 -20.81
N ASN A 305 -17.07 -13.01 -19.58
CA ASN A 305 -16.52 -11.93 -18.71
C ASN A 305 -17.50 -10.75 -18.51
N LEU A 306 -18.80 -11.04 -18.36
CA LEU A 306 -19.85 -10.02 -18.30
C LEU A 306 -19.73 -9.05 -17.11
N TYR A 307 -18.97 -9.41 -16.08
CA TYR A 307 -18.72 -8.59 -14.89
C TYR A 307 -17.25 -8.14 -14.78
N PHE A 308 -16.56 -8.05 -15.92
CA PHE A 308 -15.23 -7.46 -16.02
C PHE A 308 -15.32 -5.97 -16.35
N ASN A 309 -14.37 -5.20 -15.87
CA ASN A 309 -14.06 -3.84 -16.27
C ASN A 309 -12.59 -3.77 -16.72
N ASP A 310 -12.12 -2.59 -17.11
CA ASP A 310 -10.76 -2.41 -17.62
C ASP A 310 -9.67 -2.57 -16.54
N LEU A 311 -10.04 -2.53 -15.25
CA LEU A 311 -9.15 -2.87 -14.14
C LEU A 311 -9.04 -4.40 -14.00
N ILE A 312 -8.42 -5.05 -14.98
CA ILE A 312 -8.20 -6.50 -14.92
C ILE A 312 -7.05 -6.82 -13.94
N PRO A 313 -7.19 -7.89 -13.12
CA PRO A 313 -6.21 -8.22 -12.08
C PRO A 313 -4.79 -8.41 -12.59
N GLU A 314 -4.63 -8.98 -13.78
CA GLU A 314 -3.34 -9.31 -14.40
C GLU A 314 -2.47 -8.06 -14.64
N ARG A 315 -3.06 -6.88 -14.83
CA ARG A 315 -2.33 -5.60 -14.91
C ARG A 315 -1.52 -5.31 -13.66
N PHE A 316 -1.97 -5.84 -12.51
CA PHE A 316 -1.42 -5.55 -11.18
C PHE A 316 -0.73 -6.77 -10.57
N ASP A 317 -0.36 -7.76 -11.39
CA ASP A 317 0.18 -9.05 -10.96
C ASP A 317 -0.73 -9.75 -9.92
N ARG A 318 -2.04 -9.69 -10.16
CA ARG A 318 -3.08 -10.27 -9.31
C ARG A 318 -3.92 -11.27 -10.09
N LYS A 319 -4.76 -12.00 -9.39
CA LYS A 319 -5.72 -12.94 -9.97
C LYS A 319 -7.14 -12.60 -9.53
N ARG A 320 -8.12 -12.94 -10.37
CA ARG A 320 -9.51 -12.89 -9.99
C ARG A 320 -9.85 -14.05 -9.07
N GLU A 321 -10.57 -13.74 -8.01
CA GLU A 321 -10.97 -14.71 -7.01
C GLU A 321 -12.48 -14.77 -6.87
N TYR A 322 -13.00 -15.89 -6.38
CA TYR A 322 -14.42 -16.08 -6.12
C TYR A 322 -14.60 -16.48 -4.65
N ALA A 323 -15.06 -15.54 -3.83
CA ALA A 323 -15.26 -15.79 -2.41
C ALA A 323 -16.33 -16.83 -2.16
N LEU A 324 -16.13 -17.62 -1.08
CA LEU A 324 -17.06 -18.61 -0.61
C LEU A 324 -17.83 -18.09 0.61
N GLY A 325 -19.14 -18.29 0.63
CA GLY A 325 -19.97 -17.86 1.74
C GLY A 325 -21.47 -17.86 1.42
N LYS A 326 -22.24 -17.05 2.14
CA LYS A 326 -23.69 -16.97 2.07
C LYS A 326 -24.25 -16.75 0.65
N THR A 327 -23.58 -15.95 -0.16
CA THR A 327 -24.01 -15.59 -1.52
C THR A 327 -23.41 -16.48 -2.60
N SER A 328 -22.65 -17.50 -2.23
CA SER A 328 -22.03 -18.43 -3.17
C SER A 328 -23.05 -19.27 -3.92
N GLY A 329 -22.94 -19.28 -5.24
CA GLY A 329 -23.66 -20.19 -6.12
C GLY A 329 -22.78 -21.34 -6.59
N LYS A 330 -23.36 -22.29 -7.35
CA LYS A 330 -22.62 -23.40 -7.95
C LYS A 330 -21.43 -22.92 -8.81
N ALA A 331 -21.57 -21.78 -9.49
CA ALA A 331 -20.52 -21.22 -10.35
C ALA A 331 -19.28 -20.79 -9.55
N SER A 332 -19.47 -20.11 -8.42
CA SER A 332 -18.35 -19.69 -7.54
C SER A 332 -17.61 -20.90 -6.97
N ILE A 333 -18.35 -21.92 -6.53
CA ILE A 333 -17.75 -23.15 -5.99
C ILE A 333 -17.01 -23.91 -7.09
N LYS A 334 -17.61 -24.03 -8.29
CA LYS A 334 -16.98 -24.68 -9.42
C LYS A 334 -15.62 -24.05 -9.78
N LYS A 335 -15.55 -22.71 -9.81
CA LYS A 335 -14.29 -21.98 -10.06
C LYS A 335 -13.20 -22.32 -9.02
N ASN A 336 -13.56 -22.31 -7.75
CA ASN A 336 -12.61 -22.66 -6.70
C ASN A 336 -12.17 -24.14 -6.75
N LEU A 337 -13.07 -25.04 -7.16
CA LEU A 337 -12.75 -26.47 -7.34
C LEU A 337 -11.85 -26.70 -8.56
N GLU A 338 -12.06 -25.98 -9.67
CA GLU A 338 -11.19 -26.00 -10.86
C GLU A 338 -9.75 -25.62 -10.47
N ASP A 339 -9.58 -24.59 -9.65
CA ASP A 339 -8.27 -24.17 -9.12
C ASP A 339 -7.59 -25.26 -8.26
N LEU A 340 -8.39 -26.10 -7.60
CA LEU A 340 -7.90 -27.21 -6.78
C LEU A 340 -7.78 -28.54 -7.59
N GLY A 341 -8.17 -28.55 -8.87
CA GLY A 341 -8.19 -29.76 -9.68
C GLY A 341 -9.24 -30.80 -9.24
N ILE A 342 -10.33 -30.36 -8.57
CA ILE A 342 -11.38 -31.23 -8.02
C ILE A 342 -12.62 -31.16 -8.92
N GLU A 343 -13.11 -32.30 -9.37
CA GLU A 343 -14.39 -32.42 -10.07
C GLU A 343 -15.45 -33.09 -9.21
N LEU A 344 -16.66 -32.55 -9.21
CA LEU A 344 -17.80 -33.09 -8.47
C LEU A 344 -18.97 -33.39 -9.41
N SER A 345 -19.72 -34.46 -9.10
CA SER A 345 -21.00 -34.73 -9.74
C SER A 345 -22.02 -33.61 -9.46
N ALA A 346 -23.05 -33.47 -10.28
CA ALA A 346 -24.09 -32.46 -10.10
C ALA A 346 -24.79 -32.54 -8.73
N GLU A 347 -24.98 -33.77 -8.21
CA GLU A 347 -25.59 -34.01 -6.89
C GLU A 347 -24.64 -33.62 -5.75
N ALA A 348 -23.37 -34.01 -5.84
CA ALA A 348 -22.31 -33.64 -4.89
C ALA A 348 -22.14 -32.11 -4.84
N MET A 349 -22.09 -31.48 -6.00
CA MET A 349 -22.00 -30.01 -6.11
C MET A 349 -23.15 -29.31 -5.40
N LYS A 350 -24.40 -29.85 -5.52
CA LYS A 350 -25.57 -29.27 -4.83
C LYS A 350 -25.42 -29.36 -3.31
N LYS A 351 -24.99 -30.49 -2.77
CA LYS A 351 -24.80 -30.71 -1.33
C LYS A 351 -23.67 -29.82 -0.79
N VAL A 352 -22.54 -29.74 -1.48
CA VAL A 352 -21.40 -28.89 -1.07
C VAL A 352 -21.78 -27.42 -1.14
N THR A 353 -22.51 -26.98 -2.17
CA THR A 353 -23.02 -25.60 -2.26
C THR A 353 -23.89 -25.24 -1.06
N GLN A 354 -24.85 -26.12 -0.72
CA GLN A 354 -25.72 -25.90 0.42
C GLN A 354 -24.91 -25.77 1.73
N ARG A 355 -23.94 -26.63 1.94
CA ARG A 355 -23.10 -26.62 3.15
C ARG A 355 -22.25 -25.34 3.25
N VAL A 356 -21.69 -24.88 2.14
CA VAL A 356 -20.94 -23.60 2.07
C VAL A 356 -21.85 -22.42 2.45
N VAL A 357 -23.08 -22.37 1.93
CA VAL A 357 -24.06 -21.34 2.28
C VAL A 357 -24.42 -21.38 3.78
N GLU A 358 -24.71 -22.57 4.33
CA GLU A 358 -25.00 -22.74 5.75
C GLU A 358 -23.86 -22.27 6.68
N LEU A 359 -22.62 -22.55 6.29
CA LEU A 359 -21.44 -22.08 7.02
C LEU A 359 -21.31 -20.56 6.92
N GLY A 360 -21.55 -20.00 5.73
CA GLY A 360 -21.55 -18.55 5.50
C GLY A 360 -22.65 -17.83 6.31
N ASP A 361 -23.85 -18.42 6.45
CA ASP A 361 -24.94 -17.88 7.29
C ASP A 361 -24.53 -17.81 8.76
N LYS A 362 -23.67 -18.71 9.21
CA LYS A 362 -23.09 -18.71 10.56
C LYS A 362 -21.92 -17.74 10.72
N LYS A 363 -21.73 -16.81 9.76
CA LYS A 363 -20.62 -15.84 9.71
C LYS A 363 -19.23 -16.49 9.73
N LYS A 364 -19.10 -17.74 9.29
CA LYS A 364 -17.78 -18.36 9.11
C LYS A 364 -17.19 -17.89 7.78
N ALA A 365 -16.01 -17.31 7.81
CA ALA A 365 -15.25 -17.08 6.59
C ALA A 365 -14.79 -18.43 6.04
N ILE A 366 -15.05 -18.69 4.77
CA ILE A 366 -14.72 -19.94 4.09
C ILE A 366 -13.70 -19.59 3.01
N THR A 367 -12.60 -20.30 2.98
CA THR A 367 -11.59 -20.20 1.93
C THR A 367 -11.72 -21.36 0.94
N LYS A 368 -11.09 -21.27 -0.23
CA LYS A 368 -11.04 -22.40 -1.18
C LYS A 368 -10.38 -23.63 -0.56
N ASP A 369 -9.45 -23.43 0.36
CA ASP A 369 -8.71 -24.48 1.05
C ASP A 369 -9.56 -25.25 2.07
N ASP A 370 -10.70 -24.70 2.47
CA ASP A 370 -11.70 -25.41 3.31
C ASP A 370 -12.57 -26.37 2.46
N LEU A 371 -12.62 -26.21 1.12
CA LEU A 371 -13.50 -27.02 0.26
C LEU A 371 -13.24 -28.52 0.33
N PRO A 372 -12.02 -29.06 0.30
CA PRO A 372 -11.77 -30.50 0.44
C PRO A 372 -12.37 -31.08 1.74
N TYR A 373 -12.28 -30.35 2.86
CA TYR A 373 -12.83 -30.77 4.14
C TYR A 373 -14.37 -30.72 4.15
N ILE A 374 -14.95 -29.66 3.54
CA ILE A 374 -16.41 -29.55 3.38
C ILE A 374 -16.95 -30.68 2.50
N ILE A 375 -16.24 -31.02 1.42
CA ILE A 375 -16.60 -32.13 0.52
C ILE A 375 -16.61 -33.45 1.28
N SER A 376 -15.54 -33.72 2.04
CA SER A 376 -15.43 -34.94 2.85
C SER A 376 -16.54 -35.04 3.90
N ASP A 377 -16.85 -33.95 4.60
CA ASP A 377 -17.92 -33.89 5.61
C ASP A 377 -19.31 -34.17 5.01
N VAL A 378 -19.58 -33.62 3.83
CA VAL A 378 -20.91 -33.66 3.19
C VAL A 378 -21.15 -34.95 2.41
N LEU A 379 -20.14 -35.52 1.77
CA LEU A 379 -20.30 -36.67 0.89
C LEU A 379 -20.12 -38.01 1.59
N GLY A 380 -19.61 -37.99 2.85
CA GLY A 380 -19.33 -39.24 3.59
C GLY A 380 -18.34 -40.16 2.83
N SER A 381 -17.74 -39.68 1.72
CA SER A 381 -16.64 -40.34 1.06
C SER A 381 -15.49 -40.41 2.05
N GLU A 382 -14.86 -41.56 2.17
CA GLU A 382 -13.76 -41.88 3.07
C GLU A 382 -13.01 -40.63 3.47
N LYS A 383 -12.98 -40.35 4.79
CA LYS A 383 -12.35 -39.18 5.40
C LYS A 383 -11.21 -38.69 4.49
N VAL A 384 -11.13 -37.39 4.19
CA VAL A 384 -9.86 -36.82 3.77
C VAL A 384 -8.85 -37.45 4.69
N VAL A 385 -8.03 -38.35 4.18
CA VAL A 385 -7.06 -39.06 5.00
C VAL A 385 -6.16 -37.97 5.48
N GLU A 386 -6.39 -37.50 6.73
CA GLU A 386 -5.45 -36.57 7.36
C GLU A 386 -4.12 -37.31 7.38
N LYS A 387 -3.28 -37.01 6.42
CA LYS A 387 -1.94 -37.61 6.31
C LYS A 387 -1.07 -37.17 7.47
N VAL A 388 -1.35 -35.96 7.99
CA VAL A 388 -0.73 -35.38 9.17
C VAL A 388 -1.78 -35.11 10.22
N LYS A 389 -1.66 -35.77 11.37
CA LYS A 389 -2.55 -35.57 12.53
C LYS A 389 -1.75 -35.06 13.71
N LEU A 390 -2.23 -33.99 14.32
CA LEU A 390 -1.71 -33.54 15.61
C LEU A 390 -2.25 -34.47 16.70
N LYS A 391 -1.37 -35.26 17.31
CA LYS A 391 -1.74 -36.11 18.45
C LYS A 391 -1.67 -35.35 19.76
N ASN A 392 -0.60 -34.59 19.96
CA ASN A 392 -0.42 -33.78 21.15
C ASN A 392 0.60 -32.68 20.93
N TYR A 393 0.48 -31.62 21.69
CA TYR A 393 1.54 -30.63 21.83
C TYR A 393 1.58 -30.10 23.26
N TYR A 394 2.75 -29.71 23.69
CA TYR A 394 2.97 -29.08 24.98
C TYR A 394 3.87 -27.86 24.76
N SER A 395 3.42 -26.69 25.14
CA SER A 395 4.18 -25.44 25.05
C SER A 395 4.25 -24.76 26.41
N THR A 396 5.44 -24.33 26.80
CA THR A 396 5.66 -23.54 27.99
C THR A 396 6.02 -22.12 27.66
N HIS A 397 5.47 -21.19 28.43
CA HIS A 397 5.91 -19.81 28.44
C HIS A 397 6.15 -19.40 29.89
N VAL A 398 7.38 -19.04 30.19
CA VAL A 398 7.80 -18.56 31.52
C VAL A 398 8.50 -17.23 31.35
N TYR A 399 8.13 -16.26 32.17
CA TYR A 399 8.75 -14.92 32.12
C TYR A 399 10.29 -15.01 32.20
N LYS A 400 10.99 -14.39 31.25
CA LYS A 400 12.45 -14.38 31.11
C LYS A 400 13.10 -15.72 30.73
N LEU A 401 12.35 -16.76 30.38
CA LEU A 401 12.89 -18.00 29.80
C LEU A 401 12.43 -18.16 28.38
N GLU A 402 13.24 -18.79 27.52
CA GLU A 402 12.84 -19.12 26.17
C GLU A 402 11.66 -20.10 26.18
N PRO A 403 10.59 -19.84 25.41
CA PRO A 403 9.50 -20.78 25.22
C PRO A 403 9.99 -22.12 24.66
N VAL A 404 9.45 -23.20 25.16
CA VAL A 404 9.74 -24.57 24.68
C VAL A 404 8.45 -25.20 24.17
N SER A 405 8.50 -25.87 23.03
CA SER A 405 7.37 -26.66 22.54
C SER A 405 7.81 -28.09 22.18
N THR A 406 7.08 -29.06 22.70
CA THR A 406 7.17 -30.47 22.30
C THR A 406 5.92 -30.81 21.48
N VAL A 407 6.11 -31.39 20.32
CA VAL A 407 5.04 -31.67 19.35
C VAL A 407 5.09 -33.14 18.96
N LEU A 408 3.95 -33.83 19.06
CA LEU A 408 3.73 -35.18 18.61
C LEU A 408 2.72 -35.18 17.45
N ILE A 409 3.16 -35.52 16.26
CA ILE A 409 2.30 -35.68 15.08
C ILE A 409 2.41 -37.10 14.51
N GLU A 410 1.31 -37.58 13.94
CA GLU A 410 1.28 -38.76 13.10
C GLU A 410 1.42 -38.33 11.65
N VAL A 411 2.39 -38.87 10.91
CA VAL A 411 2.55 -38.66 9.46
C VAL A 411 2.51 -40.01 8.76
N ALA A 412 1.55 -40.20 7.86
CA ALA A 412 1.36 -41.46 7.12
C ALA A 412 1.30 -42.70 8.07
N GLY A 413 0.60 -42.57 9.20
CA GLY A 413 0.41 -43.66 10.17
C GLY A 413 1.58 -43.93 11.12
N LYS A 414 2.63 -43.11 11.11
CA LYS A 414 3.77 -43.18 12.04
C LYS A 414 3.87 -41.94 12.90
N ASP A 415 4.19 -42.14 14.16
CA ASP A 415 4.35 -41.08 15.14
C ASP A 415 5.76 -40.48 15.09
N TYR A 416 5.80 -39.14 15.14
CA TYR A 416 7.04 -38.36 15.20
C TYR A 416 6.93 -37.31 16.31
N GLU A 417 7.96 -37.26 17.13
CA GLU A 417 8.02 -36.28 18.22
C GLU A 417 9.30 -35.44 18.10
N ALA A 418 9.18 -34.16 18.38
CA ALA A 418 10.32 -33.26 18.49
C ALA A 418 10.05 -32.14 19.50
N THR A 419 11.15 -31.69 20.12
CA THR A 419 11.15 -30.54 21.02
C THR A 419 12.05 -29.46 20.48
N ALA A 420 11.62 -28.18 20.58
CA ALA A 420 12.42 -27.03 20.21
C ALA A 420 12.13 -25.84 21.13
N THR A 421 13.11 -24.92 21.20
CA THR A 421 12.95 -23.59 21.79
C THR A 421 12.75 -22.54 20.70
N GLY A 422 12.12 -21.40 21.04
CA GLY A 422 11.86 -20.33 20.10
C GLY A 422 11.69 -18.98 20.81
N ASP A 423 11.65 -17.90 20.03
CA ASP A 423 11.45 -16.55 20.54
C ASP A 423 10.02 -16.31 21.06
N GLY A 424 9.10 -17.17 20.63
CA GLY A 424 7.70 -17.25 21.10
C GLY A 424 7.18 -18.69 21.06
N GLN A 425 6.03 -18.93 21.71
CA GLN A 425 5.43 -20.27 21.77
C GLN A 425 5.15 -20.87 20.39
N TYR A 426 4.64 -20.06 19.46
CA TYR A 426 4.37 -20.52 18.11
C TYR A 426 5.67 -20.75 17.29
N ASP A 427 6.70 -19.93 17.49
CA ASP A 427 8.02 -20.16 16.88
C ASP A 427 8.66 -21.46 17.38
N ALA A 428 8.56 -21.73 18.69
CA ALA A 428 9.04 -22.98 19.27
C ALA A 428 8.28 -24.19 18.65
N PHE A 429 6.96 -24.10 18.48
CA PHE A 429 6.15 -25.11 17.81
C PHE A 429 6.61 -25.31 16.35
N MET A 430 6.75 -24.25 15.58
CA MET A 430 7.20 -24.32 14.18
C MET A 430 8.62 -24.89 14.04
N LYS A 431 9.53 -24.56 14.95
CA LYS A 431 10.88 -25.14 15.00
C LYS A 431 10.84 -26.64 15.29
N ALA A 432 9.91 -27.11 16.16
CA ALA A 432 9.71 -28.52 16.43
C ALA A 432 9.17 -29.24 15.17
N ILE A 433 8.16 -28.69 14.47
CA ILE A 433 7.63 -29.20 13.21
C ILE A 433 8.75 -29.25 12.15
N LYS A 434 9.57 -28.21 12.01
CA LYS A 434 10.71 -28.19 11.07
C LYS A 434 11.71 -29.33 11.35
N LYS A 435 11.97 -29.65 12.63
CA LYS A 435 12.85 -30.79 13.00
C LYS A 435 12.24 -32.10 12.52
N ILE A 436 10.94 -32.34 12.71
CA ILE A 436 10.24 -33.55 12.24
C ILE A 436 10.32 -33.65 10.71
N TYR A 437 9.99 -32.55 9.99
CA TYR A 437 10.00 -32.56 8.51
C TYR A 437 11.42 -32.74 7.94
N LYS A 438 12.45 -32.23 8.62
CA LYS A 438 13.85 -32.50 8.28
C LYS A 438 14.20 -33.99 8.42
N GLN A 439 13.70 -34.69 9.45
CA GLN A 439 13.87 -36.15 9.61
C GLN A 439 13.17 -36.93 8.51
N LEU A 440 12.06 -36.40 7.99
CA LEU A 440 11.31 -36.97 6.87
C LEU A 440 11.93 -36.66 5.50
N GLY A 441 13.00 -35.86 5.44
CA GLY A 441 13.62 -35.42 4.19
C GLY A 441 12.73 -34.44 3.41
N LYS A 442 11.77 -33.77 4.07
CA LYS A 442 10.82 -32.83 3.49
C LYS A 442 11.09 -31.40 3.97
N THR A 443 10.67 -30.42 3.17
CA THR A 443 10.64 -29.00 3.54
C THR A 443 9.21 -28.56 3.81
N ILE A 444 9.05 -27.53 4.61
CA ILE A 444 7.75 -26.89 4.84
C ILE A 444 7.76 -25.49 4.24
N PRO A 445 6.61 -24.97 3.76
CA PRO A 445 6.47 -23.61 3.27
C PRO A 445 6.94 -22.57 4.26
N THR A 446 7.40 -21.44 3.74
CA THR A 446 7.77 -20.28 4.58
C THR A 446 6.54 -19.45 4.92
N LEU A 447 6.48 -18.95 6.15
CA LEU A 447 5.43 -18.05 6.60
C LEU A 447 5.71 -16.66 6.02
N GLU A 448 4.75 -16.10 5.27
CA GLU A 448 4.83 -14.75 4.72
C GLU A 448 3.98 -13.73 5.49
N ASN A 449 2.78 -14.15 5.94
CA ASN A 449 1.89 -13.27 6.68
C ASN A 449 1.16 -14.04 7.78
N TYR A 450 0.91 -13.36 8.90
CA TYR A 450 0.26 -13.92 10.07
C TYR A 450 -0.74 -12.89 10.61
N LYS A 451 -2.03 -13.14 10.42
CA LYS A 451 -3.11 -12.25 10.84
C LYS A 451 -3.97 -12.89 11.91
N ILE A 452 -4.17 -12.18 13.00
CA ILE A 452 -5.06 -12.59 14.10
C ILE A 452 -6.24 -11.63 14.14
N SER A 453 -7.44 -12.17 14.33
CA SER A 453 -8.63 -11.39 14.61
C SER A 453 -9.46 -12.05 15.70
N ILE A 454 -10.00 -11.21 16.58
CA ILE A 454 -10.98 -11.62 17.58
C ILE A 454 -12.33 -11.10 17.07
N PRO A 455 -13.28 -11.99 16.70
CA PRO A 455 -14.60 -11.56 16.25
C PRO A 455 -15.28 -10.72 17.34
N PRO A 456 -16.00 -9.63 16.97
CA PRO A 456 -16.65 -8.77 17.94
C PRO A 456 -17.61 -9.55 18.85
N GLY A 457 -17.43 -9.45 20.16
CA GLY A 457 -18.29 -10.16 21.13
C GLY A 457 -18.01 -9.79 22.57
N GLY A 458 -16.85 -9.16 22.86
CA GLY A 458 -16.54 -8.58 24.17
C GLY A 458 -16.49 -9.57 25.36
N ARG A 459 -16.36 -10.87 25.11
CA ARG A 459 -16.26 -11.90 26.14
C ARG A 459 -14.84 -12.45 26.21
N THR A 460 -14.40 -12.85 27.41
CA THR A 460 -13.08 -13.46 27.63
C THR A 460 -12.94 -14.85 27.00
N ASP A 461 -14.06 -15.46 26.59
CA ASP A 461 -14.17 -16.74 25.89
C ASP A 461 -14.39 -16.58 24.37
N ALA A 462 -14.09 -15.42 23.82
CA ALA A 462 -14.20 -15.18 22.39
C ALA A 462 -13.22 -16.09 21.63
N LEU A 463 -13.69 -16.66 20.51
CA LEU A 463 -12.83 -17.44 19.63
C LEU A 463 -11.82 -16.51 18.93
N VAL A 464 -10.60 -16.98 18.80
CA VAL A 464 -9.53 -16.32 18.05
C VAL A 464 -9.46 -16.94 16.67
N GLU A 465 -9.53 -16.10 15.65
CA GLU A 465 -9.30 -16.49 14.27
C GLU A 465 -7.86 -16.15 13.88
N THR A 466 -7.12 -17.14 13.39
CA THR A 466 -5.78 -16.96 12.85
C THR A 466 -5.76 -17.35 11.39
N ILE A 467 -5.32 -16.44 10.51
CA ILE A 467 -5.09 -16.68 9.09
C ILE A 467 -3.59 -16.59 8.84
N ILE A 468 -3.00 -17.61 8.25
CA ILE A 468 -1.58 -17.68 7.92
C ILE A 468 -1.43 -17.81 6.40
N THR A 469 -0.61 -16.93 5.82
CA THR A 469 -0.19 -17.02 4.42
C THR A 469 1.19 -17.66 4.38
N TRP A 470 1.32 -18.68 3.55
CA TRP A 470 2.52 -19.48 3.35
C TRP A 470 3.02 -19.35 1.92
N ASN A 471 4.32 -19.39 1.72
CA ASN A 471 4.95 -19.51 0.42
C ASN A 471 5.54 -20.90 0.24
N ASP A 472 5.01 -21.66 -0.70
CA ASP A 472 5.50 -22.94 -1.12
C ASP A 472 6.13 -22.81 -2.52
N ASN A 473 7.44 -22.49 -2.56
CA ASN A 473 8.18 -22.34 -3.81
C ASN A 473 7.54 -21.39 -4.84
N GLY A 474 7.01 -20.26 -4.36
CA GLY A 474 6.33 -19.24 -5.18
C GLY A 474 4.81 -19.45 -5.30
N ARG A 475 4.27 -20.53 -4.72
CA ARG A 475 2.82 -20.73 -4.59
C ARG A 475 2.35 -20.22 -3.24
N GLU A 476 1.43 -19.27 -3.26
CA GLU A 476 0.78 -18.79 -2.04
C GLU A 476 -0.31 -19.76 -1.58
N LEU A 477 -0.26 -20.16 -0.30
CA LEU A 477 -1.26 -20.96 0.37
C LEU A 477 -1.81 -20.17 1.57
N LYS A 478 -3.13 -20.13 1.75
CA LYS A 478 -3.75 -19.50 2.93
C LYS A 478 -4.49 -20.55 3.75
N THR A 479 -4.15 -20.65 5.03
CA THR A 479 -4.82 -21.54 5.96
C THR A 479 -5.36 -20.79 7.15
N LYS A 480 -6.44 -21.31 7.73
CA LYS A 480 -7.17 -20.68 8.81
C LYS A 480 -7.41 -21.64 9.95
N GLY A 481 -7.19 -21.17 11.18
CA GLY A 481 -7.59 -21.82 12.42
C GLY A 481 -8.54 -20.94 13.24
N LEU A 482 -9.45 -21.55 13.96
CA LEU A 482 -10.42 -20.89 14.85
C LEU A 482 -10.49 -21.68 16.15
N GLU A 483 -10.00 -21.10 17.24
CA GLU A 483 -9.92 -21.70 18.58
C GLU A 483 -10.07 -20.63 19.67
N SER A 484 -10.28 -21.05 20.90
CA SER A 484 -10.35 -20.15 22.05
C SER A 484 -9.00 -19.58 22.47
N ASP A 485 -7.91 -20.19 22.02
CA ASP A 485 -6.53 -19.79 22.28
C ASP A 485 -5.82 -19.44 20.98
N GLN A 486 -5.06 -18.34 20.99
CA GLN A 486 -4.35 -17.83 19.83
C GLN A 486 -3.35 -18.83 19.25
N GLN A 487 -2.59 -19.51 20.13
CA GLN A 487 -1.61 -20.49 19.70
C GLN A 487 -2.30 -21.73 19.11
N ALA A 488 -3.39 -22.19 19.74
CA ALA A 488 -4.17 -23.32 19.24
C ALA A 488 -4.74 -23.01 17.85
N ALA A 489 -5.26 -21.79 17.63
CA ALA A 489 -5.74 -21.36 16.31
C ALA A 489 -4.63 -21.37 15.26
N ALA A 490 -3.44 -20.90 15.59
CA ALA A 490 -2.29 -20.92 14.69
C ALA A 490 -1.80 -22.34 14.39
N ILE A 491 -1.79 -23.21 15.40
CA ILE A 491 -1.46 -24.64 15.24
C ILE A 491 -2.45 -25.33 14.32
N MET A 492 -3.76 -25.09 14.47
CA MET A 492 -4.78 -25.63 13.58
C MET A 492 -4.57 -25.19 12.12
N ALA A 493 -4.26 -23.90 11.89
CA ALA A 493 -3.94 -23.40 10.57
C ALA A 493 -2.67 -24.11 9.99
N THR A 494 -1.66 -24.34 10.83
CA THR A 494 -0.43 -25.04 10.41
C THR A 494 -0.69 -26.51 10.05
N ILE A 495 -1.47 -27.24 10.84
CA ILE A 495 -1.78 -28.65 10.52
C ILE A 495 -2.55 -28.77 9.19
N LYS A 496 -3.45 -27.82 8.90
CA LYS A 496 -4.10 -27.75 7.59
C LYS A 496 -3.06 -27.57 6.45
N MET A 497 -2.12 -26.66 6.62
CA MET A 497 -1.05 -26.44 5.63
C MET A 497 -0.23 -27.71 5.43
N LEU A 498 0.16 -28.40 6.50
CA LEU A 498 0.92 -29.64 6.42
C LEU A 498 0.16 -30.74 5.63
N ASN A 499 -1.17 -30.85 5.83
CA ASN A 499 -2.01 -31.76 5.07
C ASN A 499 -2.18 -31.38 3.59
N MET A 500 -1.92 -30.13 3.21
CA MET A 500 -1.99 -29.67 1.82
C MET A 500 -0.72 -29.96 1.03
N ILE A 501 0.42 -30.08 1.71
CA ILE A 501 1.73 -30.31 1.08
C ILE A 501 2.16 -31.78 1.11
N ASP A 502 1.55 -32.63 1.94
CA ASP A 502 1.76 -34.05 2.08
C ASP A 502 0.74 -34.88 1.31
#